data_0704153a79ed662d8d24bac2deeadee2
#
_entry.id   0704153a79ed662d8d24bac2deeadee2
#
_cell.length_a   1.000
_cell.length_b   1.000
_cell.length_c   1.000
_cell.angle_alpha   90.00
_cell.angle_beta   90.00
_cell.angle_gamma   90.00
#
_symmetry.space_group_name_H-M   'P 1'
#
loop_
_entity.id
_entity.type
_entity.pdbx_description
1 polymer ?
#
loop_
_entity_poly.entity_id
_entity_poly.type
_entity_poly.pdbx_seq_one_letter_code
_entity_poly.pdbx_strand_id
1 'polypeptide(L)'
;ICASGTLGQIIPPSLVLILLADVLSSSYQQAQLNMGIFSPQTITIADLFVGAILPGLLLPLLYIVYLKMLRVKSKKKIESRSVSLLTIVYPLGLMFVVLGSIILGIATPSEAAGIGALGAIILAYTRNNLTKEILNHSIYESIKLTSMVFMILIGAIMFSLVFRGLEGEEFIH
;
A
#
# COMPACT_ATOMS: atom_id res chain seq x y z
N ILE A 1 12.22 -16.04 0.75
CA ILE A 1 12.45 -14.68 1.33
C ILE A 1 12.13 -13.62 0.29
N CYS A 2 12.73 -13.65 -0.92
CA CYS A 2 12.46 -12.63 -1.94
C CYS A 2 10.98 -12.59 -2.36
N ALA A 3 10.36 -13.74 -2.62
CA ALA A 3 8.96 -13.83 -2.98
C ALA A 3 7.99 -13.36 -1.87
N SER A 4 8.36 -13.54 -0.60
CA SER A 4 7.55 -13.04 0.52
C SER A 4 7.67 -11.52 0.72
N GLY A 5 8.72 -10.89 0.23
CA GLY A 5 8.88 -9.43 0.26
C GLY A 5 7.86 -8.69 -0.60
N THR A 6 7.38 -9.31 -1.69
CA THR A 6 6.34 -8.71 -2.55
C THR A 6 4.96 -8.66 -1.92
N LEU A 7 4.71 -9.46 -0.86
CA LEU A 7 3.45 -9.43 -0.12
C LEU A 7 3.16 -8.07 0.51
N GLY A 8 4.20 -7.34 0.92
CA GLY A 8 4.05 -6.01 1.50
C GLY A 8 3.46 -4.97 0.56
N GLN A 9 3.43 -5.24 -0.74
CA GLN A 9 2.81 -4.36 -1.74
C GLN A 9 1.34 -4.70 -2.01
N ILE A 10 0.91 -5.92 -1.67
CA ILE A 10 -0.46 -6.41 -1.93
C ILE A 10 -1.33 -6.22 -0.68
N ILE A 11 -0.74 -6.43 0.50
CA ILE A 11 -1.46 -6.28 1.78
C ILE A 11 -1.62 -4.78 2.08
N PRO A 12 -2.83 -4.29 2.41
CA PRO A 12 -3.04 -2.91 2.83
C PRO A 12 -2.17 -2.54 4.06
N PRO A 13 -1.60 -1.33 4.14
CA PRO A 13 -1.69 -0.20 3.20
C PRO A 13 -0.77 -0.36 1.98
N SER A 14 -1.36 -0.35 0.79
CA SER A 14 -0.64 -0.53 -0.47
C SER A 14 -0.75 0.73 -1.33
N LEU A 15 0.38 1.29 -1.72
CA LEU A 15 0.43 2.45 -2.60
C LEU A 15 -0.14 2.12 -3.98
N VAL A 16 0.07 0.88 -4.44
CA VAL A 16 -0.49 0.41 -5.72
C VAL A 16 -2.01 0.39 -5.68
N LEU A 17 -2.62 -0.07 -4.59
CA LEU A 17 -4.08 -0.08 -4.44
C LEU A 17 -4.66 1.33 -4.37
N ILE A 18 -3.95 2.30 -3.79
CA ILE A 18 -4.38 3.70 -3.75
C ILE A 18 -4.42 4.29 -5.16
N LEU A 19 -3.34 4.11 -5.93
CA LEU A 19 -3.27 4.60 -7.31
C LEU A 19 -4.27 3.88 -8.22
N LEU A 20 -4.46 2.57 -8.01
CA LEU A 20 -5.43 1.78 -8.77
C LEU A 20 -6.87 2.22 -8.47
N ALA A 21 -7.17 2.59 -7.23
CA ALA A 21 -8.49 3.09 -6.84
C ALA A 21 -8.90 4.33 -7.63
N ASP A 22 -7.98 5.26 -7.82
CA ASP A 22 -8.23 6.50 -8.55
C ASP A 22 -8.53 6.21 -10.04
N VAL A 23 -7.71 5.39 -10.68
CA VAL A 23 -7.89 4.99 -12.08
C VAL A 23 -9.17 4.18 -12.27
N LEU A 24 -9.44 3.20 -11.40
CA LEU A 24 -10.64 2.37 -11.47
C LEU A 24 -11.90 3.19 -11.21
N SER A 25 -11.88 4.09 -10.23
CA SER A 25 -13.05 4.93 -9.93
C SER A 25 -13.44 5.80 -11.12
N SER A 26 -12.45 6.45 -11.76
CA SER A 26 -12.71 7.29 -12.94
C SER A 26 -13.22 6.47 -14.13
N SER A 27 -12.60 5.33 -14.41
CA SER A 27 -13.02 4.45 -15.52
C SER A 27 -14.40 3.83 -15.28
N TYR A 28 -14.71 3.44 -14.05
CA TYR A 28 -15.99 2.87 -13.67
C TYR A 28 -17.14 3.88 -13.79
N GLN A 29 -16.90 5.13 -13.34
CA GLN A 29 -17.87 6.21 -13.53
C GLN A 29 -18.14 6.49 -15.00
N GLN A 30 -17.10 6.53 -15.83
CA GLN A 30 -17.24 6.76 -17.25
C GLN A 30 -18.04 5.63 -17.95
N ALA A 31 -17.78 4.38 -17.58
CA ALA A 31 -18.54 3.25 -18.08
C ALA A 31 -20.02 3.31 -17.70
N GLN A 32 -20.34 3.71 -16.45
CA GLN A 32 -21.71 3.88 -16.00
C GLN A 32 -22.44 5.01 -16.75
N LEU A 33 -21.76 6.14 -16.99
CA LEU A 33 -22.31 7.25 -17.79
C LEU A 33 -22.61 6.80 -19.23
N ASN A 34 -21.73 6.01 -19.84
CA ASN A 34 -21.93 5.47 -21.17
C ASN A 34 -23.12 4.48 -21.21
N MET A 35 -23.42 3.80 -20.10
CA MET A 35 -24.60 2.95 -19.97
C MET A 35 -25.89 3.72 -19.63
N GLY A 36 -25.85 5.05 -19.55
CA GLY A 36 -27.00 5.90 -19.24
C GLY A 36 -27.34 6.01 -17.75
N ILE A 37 -26.42 5.61 -16.87
CA ILE A 37 -26.60 5.77 -15.42
C ILE A 37 -26.13 7.16 -15.02
N PHE A 38 -27.06 8.08 -14.76
CA PHE A 38 -26.75 9.49 -14.43
C PHE A 38 -26.32 9.72 -12.97
N SER A 39 -26.39 8.68 -12.13
CA SER A 39 -25.88 8.72 -10.75
C SER A 39 -24.81 7.65 -10.57
N PRO A 40 -23.60 7.84 -11.13
CA PRO A 40 -22.57 6.83 -11.11
C PRO A 40 -22.04 6.61 -9.68
N GLN A 41 -21.88 5.35 -9.31
CA GLN A 41 -21.23 4.95 -8.07
C GLN A 41 -19.73 5.08 -8.22
N THR A 42 -19.05 5.48 -7.13
CA THR A 42 -17.60 5.58 -7.07
C THR A 42 -17.01 4.37 -6.35
N ILE A 43 -15.89 3.86 -6.85
CA ILE A 43 -15.08 2.88 -6.13
C ILE A 43 -14.17 3.65 -5.18
N THR A 44 -14.25 3.33 -3.89
CA THR A 44 -13.41 3.97 -2.87
C THR A 44 -12.12 3.17 -2.61
N ILE A 45 -11.12 3.85 -2.05
CA ILE A 45 -9.87 3.19 -1.61
C ILE A 45 -10.18 2.16 -0.51
N ALA A 46 -11.17 2.44 0.35
CA ALA A 46 -11.61 1.53 1.39
C ALA A 46 -12.16 0.22 0.80
N ASP A 47 -12.94 0.27 -0.27
CA ASP A 47 -13.48 -0.92 -0.95
C ASP A 47 -12.35 -1.80 -1.48
N LEU A 48 -11.33 -1.19 -2.11
CA LEU A 48 -10.18 -1.94 -2.59
C LEU A 48 -9.33 -2.52 -1.45
N PHE A 49 -9.20 -1.82 -0.35
CA PHE A 49 -8.48 -2.33 0.82
C PHE A 49 -9.20 -3.53 1.42
N VAL A 50 -10.51 -3.45 1.60
CA VAL A 50 -11.32 -4.56 2.10
C VAL A 50 -11.26 -5.75 1.12
N GLY A 51 -11.39 -5.50 -0.18
CA GLY A 51 -11.28 -6.52 -1.22
C GLY A 51 -9.91 -7.21 -1.26
N ALA A 52 -8.83 -6.46 -0.98
CA ALA A 52 -7.46 -6.98 -0.99
C ALA A 52 -7.09 -7.81 0.27
N ILE A 53 -7.85 -7.71 1.36
CA ILE A 53 -7.58 -8.47 2.60
C ILE A 53 -7.61 -9.98 2.31
N LEU A 54 -8.64 -10.45 1.61
CA LEU A 54 -8.80 -11.89 1.34
C LEU A 54 -7.65 -12.47 0.52
N PRO A 55 -7.31 -11.95 -0.68
CA PRO A 55 -6.18 -12.45 -1.45
C PRO A 55 -4.84 -12.19 -0.74
N GLY A 56 -4.73 -11.07 0.00
CA GLY A 56 -3.54 -10.74 0.78
C GLY A 56 -3.24 -11.73 1.89
N LEU A 57 -4.26 -12.27 2.56
CA LEU A 57 -4.11 -13.32 3.60
C LEU A 57 -3.93 -14.72 2.99
N LEU A 58 -4.52 -14.97 1.84
CA LEU A 58 -4.42 -16.27 1.16
C LEU A 58 -2.99 -16.59 0.75
N LEU A 59 -2.24 -15.59 0.26
CA LEU A 59 -0.85 -15.78 -0.17
C LEU A 59 0.09 -16.21 0.97
N PRO A 60 0.14 -15.55 2.14
CA PRO A 60 0.93 -16.02 3.28
C PRO A 60 0.54 -17.43 3.73
N LEU A 61 -0.75 -17.74 3.69
CA LEU A 61 -1.24 -19.09 4.05
C LEU A 61 -0.71 -20.14 3.08
N LEU A 62 -0.75 -19.87 1.77
CA LEU A 62 -0.16 -20.74 0.75
C LEU A 62 1.35 -20.89 0.95
N TYR A 63 2.07 -19.83 1.30
CA TYR A 63 3.50 -19.93 1.60
C TYR A 63 3.78 -20.79 2.84
N ILE A 64 2.96 -20.68 3.88
CA ILE A 64 3.10 -21.53 5.08
C ILE A 64 2.88 -23.00 4.72
N VAL A 65 1.84 -23.30 3.94
CA VAL A 65 1.54 -24.67 3.48
C VAL A 65 2.70 -25.21 2.65
N TYR A 66 3.17 -24.40 1.67
CA TYR A 66 4.29 -24.79 0.81
C TYR A 66 5.57 -25.08 1.60
N LEU A 67 5.94 -24.23 2.56
CA LEU A 67 7.11 -24.44 3.43
C LEU A 67 6.96 -25.69 4.31
N LYS A 68 5.75 -25.98 4.80
CA LYS A 68 5.48 -27.21 5.55
C LYS A 68 5.62 -28.45 4.67
N MET A 69 5.14 -28.40 3.43
CA MET A 69 5.27 -29.52 2.48
C MET A 69 6.74 -29.80 2.13
N LEU A 70 7.54 -28.77 1.91
CA LEU A 70 8.97 -28.90 1.61
C LEU A 70 9.81 -29.38 2.80
N ARG A 71 9.24 -29.51 4.00
CA ARG A 71 9.96 -29.89 5.23
C ARG A 71 11.29 -29.15 5.38
N VAL A 72 11.30 -27.85 5.09
CA VAL A 72 12.50 -27.01 5.19
C VAL A 72 12.95 -26.98 6.65
N LYS A 73 13.95 -27.80 6.98
CA LYS A 73 14.62 -27.73 8.29
C LYS A 73 15.51 -26.50 8.30
N SER A 74 15.09 -25.48 9.05
CA SER A 74 15.97 -24.33 9.31
C SER A 74 17.20 -24.81 10.07
N LYS A 75 18.35 -24.87 9.38
CA LYS A 75 19.63 -25.24 9.99
C LYS A 75 20.28 -24.07 10.76
N LYS A 76 19.73 -22.88 10.70
CA LYS A 76 20.27 -21.71 11.40
C LYS A 76 19.59 -21.58 12.75
N LYS A 77 20.32 -21.82 13.84
CA LYS A 77 19.95 -21.31 15.16
C LYS A 77 19.81 -19.79 14.99
N ILE A 78 18.57 -19.30 14.96
CA ILE A 78 18.32 -17.87 15.07
C ILE A 78 18.76 -17.55 16.49
N GLU A 79 19.84 -16.80 16.64
CA GLU A 79 20.13 -16.15 17.92
C GLU A 79 18.88 -15.36 18.29
N SER A 80 18.18 -15.87 19.27
CA SER A 80 16.96 -15.25 19.80
C SER A 80 17.37 -13.94 20.49
N ARG A 81 17.54 -12.90 19.70
CA ARG A 81 17.57 -11.55 20.22
C ARG A 81 16.17 -11.35 20.76
N SER A 82 16.03 -11.28 22.06
CA SER A 82 14.75 -11.03 22.73
C SER A 82 14.24 -9.67 22.27
N VAL A 83 13.51 -9.66 21.17
CA VAL A 83 12.80 -8.48 20.72
C VAL A 83 11.65 -8.31 21.68
N SER A 84 11.67 -7.24 22.45
CA SER A 84 10.57 -6.91 23.35
C SER A 84 9.27 -6.89 22.53
N LEU A 85 8.26 -7.65 22.97
CA LEU A 85 6.92 -7.66 22.34
C LEU A 85 6.38 -6.25 22.11
N LEU A 86 6.67 -5.32 23.04
CA LEU A 86 6.31 -3.91 22.93
C LEU A 86 6.89 -3.23 21.69
N THR A 87 8.07 -3.65 21.21
CA THR A 87 8.70 -3.08 20.00
C THR A 87 7.91 -3.39 18.74
N ILE A 88 7.18 -4.50 18.73
CA ILE A 88 6.34 -4.92 17.60
C ILE A 88 4.92 -4.37 17.74
N VAL A 89 4.38 -4.36 18.97
CA VAL A 89 2.99 -3.96 19.24
C VAL A 89 2.74 -2.48 18.90
N TYR A 90 3.67 -1.58 19.16
CA TYR A 90 3.47 -0.15 18.91
C TYR A 90 3.33 0.19 17.40
N PRO A 91 4.24 -0.25 16.51
CA PRO A 91 4.08 0.00 15.08
C PRO A 91 2.83 -0.69 14.50
N LEU A 92 2.53 -1.92 14.94
CA LEU A 92 1.32 -2.61 14.52
C LEU A 92 0.06 -1.89 14.98
N GLY A 93 0.02 -1.42 16.23
CA GLY A 93 -1.08 -0.63 16.77
C GLY A 93 -1.33 0.63 15.95
N LEU A 94 -0.26 1.38 15.63
CA LEU A 94 -0.36 2.55 14.77
C LEU A 94 -0.90 2.20 13.37
N MET A 95 -0.43 1.10 12.79
CA MET A 95 -0.90 0.62 11.50
C MET A 95 -2.40 0.28 11.55
N PHE A 96 -2.87 -0.41 12.59
CA PHE A 96 -4.30 -0.71 12.76
C PHE A 96 -5.16 0.55 12.95
N VAL A 97 -4.66 1.56 13.66
CA VAL A 97 -5.37 2.83 13.83
C VAL A 97 -5.51 3.56 12.50
N VAL A 98 -4.42 3.66 11.72
CA VAL A 98 -4.42 4.31 10.41
C VAL A 98 -5.33 3.60 9.43
N LEU A 99 -5.18 2.28 9.27
CA LEU A 99 -6.03 1.49 8.38
C LEU A 99 -7.49 1.47 8.82
N GLY A 100 -7.73 1.30 10.11
CA GLY A 100 -9.07 1.30 10.67
C GLY A 100 -9.79 2.62 10.42
N SER A 101 -9.11 3.75 10.54
CA SER A 101 -9.71 5.06 10.25
C SER A 101 -10.13 5.24 8.79
N ILE A 102 -9.38 4.67 7.84
CA ILE A 102 -9.71 4.68 6.41
C ILE A 102 -10.90 3.75 6.13
N ILE A 103 -10.85 2.51 6.63
CA ILE A 103 -11.89 1.49 6.37
C ILE A 103 -13.24 1.91 6.98
N LEU A 104 -13.22 2.53 8.16
CA LEU A 104 -14.41 3.06 8.82
C LEU A 104 -14.93 4.36 8.19
N GLY A 105 -14.21 4.94 7.21
CA GLY A 105 -14.58 6.19 6.57
C GLY A 105 -14.46 7.43 7.46
N ILE A 106 -13.72 7.33 8.59
CA ILE A 106 -13.52 8.42 9.54
C ILE A 106 -12.51 9.44 8.99
N ALA A 107 -11.49 8.95 8.28
CA ALA A 107 -10.43 9.76 7.69
C ALA A 107 -10.20 9.39 6.22
N THR A 108 -9.90 10.40 5.42
CA THR A 108 -9.39 10.19 4.07
C THR A 108 -7.99 9.57 4.13
N PRO A 109 -7.52 8.89 3.08
CA PRO A 109 -6.16 8.32 3.06
C PRO A 109 -5.06 9.35 3.33
N SER A 110 -5.22 10.59 2.84
CA SER A 110 -4.27 11.68 3.08
C SER A 110 -4.23 12.13 4.54
N GLU A 111 -5.41 12.25 5.18
CA GLU A 111 -5.51 12.59 6.61
C GLU A 111 -4.95 11.46 7.48
N ALA A 112 -5.30 10.23 7.16
CA ALA A 112 -4.79 9.05 7.86
C ALA A 112 -3.26 8.91 7.73
N ALA A 113 -2.68 9.24 6.58
CA ALA A 113 -1.24 9.30 6.39
C ALA A 113 -0.57 10.37 7.27
N GLY A 114 -1.20 11.55 7.39
CA GLY A 114 -0.75 12.61 8.30
C GLY A 114 -0.75 12.16 9.76
N ILE A 115 -1.84 11.51 10.20
CA ILE A 115 -1.96 10.94 11.55
C ILE A 115 -0.88 9.86 11.76
N GLY A 116 -0.66 9.00 10.76
CA GLY A 116 0.36 7.97 10.79
C GLY A 116 1.78 8.53 10.93
N ALA A 117 2.09 9.59 10.18
CA ALA A 117 3.38 10.27 10.26
C ALA A 117 3.61 10.91 11.64
N LEU A 118 2.61 11.62 12.17
CA LEU A 118 2.66 12.19 13.52
C LEU A 118 2.80 11.10 14.59
N GLY A 119 2.04 10.02 14.47
CA GLY A 119 2.12 8.88 15.38
C GLY A 119 3.50 8.23 15.36
N ALA A 120 4.12 8.07 14.19
CA ALA A 120 5.47 7.54 14.07
C ALA A 120 6.53 8.45 14.72
N ILE A 121 6.41 9.78 14.56
CA ILE A 121 7.28 10.76 15.21
C ILE A 121 7.14 10.67 16.73
N ILE A 122 5.90 10.63 17.26
CA ILE A 122 5.63 10.50 18.68
C ILE A 122 6.23 9.19 19.24
N LEU A 123 6.05 8.08 18.52
CA LEU A 123 6.63 6.78 18.90
C LEU A 123 8.17 6.82 18.93
N ALA A 124 8.78 7.45 17.93
CA ALA A 124 10.24 7.61 17.88
C ALA A 124 10.75 8.50 19.03
N TYR A 125 10.02 9.57 19.35
CA TYR A 125 10.34 10.47 20.45
C TYR A 125 10.25 9.76 21.83
N THR A 126 9.17 9.04 22.08
CA THR A 126 8.96 8.31 23.34
C THR A 126 10.00 7.19 23.55
N ARG A 127 10.59 6.69 22.47
CA ARG A 127 11.66 5.68 22.50
C ARG A 127 13.07 6.26 22.53
N ASN A 128 13.22 7.59 22.67
CA ASN A 128 14.50 8.29 22.61
C ASN A 128 15.34 7.99 21.34
N ASN A 129 14.66 7.61 20.26
CA ASN A 129 15.29 7.29 18.98
C ASN A 129 15.14 8.42 17.95
N LEU A 130 14.50 9.53 18.29
CA LEU A 130 14.31 10.66 17.39
C LEU A 130 15.54 11.56 17.41
N THR A 131 16.44 11.33 16.47
CA THR A 131 17.56 12.23 16.21
C THR A 131 17.31 13.07 14.96
N LYS A 132 17.97 14.24 14.87
CA LYS A 132 17.87 15.08 13.66
C LYS A 132 18.33 14.34 12.41
N GLU A 133 19.31 13.45 12.54
CA GLU A 133 19.82 12.64 11.43
C GLU A 133 18.75 11.66 10.93
N ILE A 134 18.08 10.95 11.85
CA ILE A 134 17.01 10.01 11.50
C ILE A 134 15.84 10.76 10.84
N LEU A 135 15.46 11.92 11.36
CA LEU A 135 14.40 12.72 10.79
C LEU A 135 14.74 13.20 9.38
N ASN A 136 15.93 13.77 9.19
CA ASN A 136 16.39 14.23 7.89
C ASN A 136 16.51 13.08 6.88
N HIS A 137 17.03 11.93 7.32
CA HIS A 137 17.11 10.74 6.47
C HIS A 137 15.72 10.26 6.05
N SER A 138 14.76 10.21 6.97
CA SER A 138 13.38 9.81 6.67
C SER A 138 12.69 10.78 5.71
N ILE A 139 12.89 12.09 5.88
CA ILE A 139 12.37 13.10 4.97
C ILE A 139 12.98 12.94 3.57
N TYR A 140 14.30 12.76 3.49
CA TYR A 140 14.99 12.57 2.20
C TYR A 140 14.51 11.34 1.45
N GLU A 141 14.39 10.20 2.14
CA GLU A 141 13.87 8.96 1.53
C GLU A 141 12.40 9.12 1.11
N SER A 142 11.58 9.81 1.89
CA SER A 142 10.19 10.11 1.51
C SER A 142 10.10 10.96 0.25
N ILE A 143 10.92 12.02 0.14
CA ILE A 143 10.97 12.86 -1.05
C ILE A 143 11.42 12.05 -2.28
N LYS A 144 12.44 11.22 -2.11
CA LYS A 144 12.97 10.36 -3.18
C LYS A 144 11.91 9.38 -3.71
N LEU A 145 11.21 8.69 -2.80
CA LEU A 145 10.15 7.76 -3.16
C LEU A 145 8.99 8.48 -3.85
N THR A 146 8.54 9.61 -3.32
CA THR A 146 7.47 10.41 -3.89
C THR A 146 7.84 10.91 -5.28
N SER A 147 9.06 11.43 -5.46
CA SER A 147 9.56 11.89 -6.77
C SER A 147 9.62 10.75 -7.79
N MET A 148 10.03 9.55 -7.36
CA MET A 148 10.05 8.37 -8.23
C MET A 148 8.64 8.01 -8.71
N VAL A 149 7.66 8.01 -7.79
CA VAL A 149 6.25 7.70 -8.15
C VAL A 149 5.71 8.73 -9.13
N PHE A 150 5.92 10.04 -8.88
CA PHE A 150 5.48 11.08 -9.82
C PHE A 150 6.14 10.95 -11.19
N MET A 151 7.42 10.61 -11.25
CA MET A 151 8.12 10.40 -12.52
C MET A 151 7.50 9.24 -13.33
N ILE A 152 7.16 8.14 -12.64
CA ILE A 152 6.49 6.99 -13.27
C ILE A 152 5.09 7.39 -13.78
N LEU A 153 4.31 8.13 -12.98
CA LEU A 153 2.99 8.59 -13.37
C LEU A 153 3.03 9.52 -14.58
N ILE A 154 3.96 10.48 -14.61
CA ILE A 154 4.15 11.36 -15.76
C ILE A 154 4.48 10.56 -17.01
N GLY A 155 5.41 9.61 -16.91
CA GLY A 155 5.76 8.72 -18.01
C GLY A 155 4.56 7.89 -18.52
N ALA A 156 3.76 7.36 -17.60
CA ALA A 156 2.56 6.59 -17.94
C ALA A 156 1.50 7.45 -18.64
N ILE A 157 1.29 8.67 -18.18
CA ILE A 157 0.34 9.62 -18.79
C ILE A 157 0.82 10.00 -20.18
N MET A 158 2.09 10.31 -20.37
CA MET A 158 2.66 10.64 -21.68
C MET A 158 2.54 9.46 -22.65
N PHE A 159 2.83 8.24 -22.19
CA PHE A 159 2.65 7.03 -22.99
C PHE A 159 1.18 6.85 -23.39
N SER A 160 0.25 7.01 -22.45
CA SER A 160 -1.18 6.88 -22.72
C SER A 160 -1.68 7.90 -23.73
N LEU A 161 -1.22 9.14 -23.65
CA LEU A 161 -1.57 10.20 -24.60
C LEU A 161 -1.09 9.87 -26.03
N VAL A 162 0.18 9.44 -26.15
CA VAL A 162 0.74 9.05 -27.45
C VAL A 162 0.02 7.83 -28.02
N PHE A 163 -0.24 6.83 -27.19
CA PHE A 163 -0.93 5.60 -27.57
C PHE A 163 -2.35 5.89 -28.11
N ARG A 164 -3.12 6.73 -27.40
CA ARG A 164 -4.44 7.19 -27.87
C ARG A 164 -4.36 8.04 -29.11
N GLY A 165 -3.38 8.95 -29.21
CA GLY A 165 -3.19 9.81 -30.37
C GLY A 165 -2.81 9.04 -31.67
N LEU A 166 -2.26 7.84 -31.50
CA LEU A 166 -1.95 6.92 -32.60
C LEU A 166 -3.05 5.87 -32.88
N GLU A 167 -4.25 6.08 -32.30
CA GLU A 167 -5.40 5.14 -32.43
C GLU A 167 -5.05 3.72 -31.98
N GLY A 168 -4.13 3.59 -30.99
CA GLY A 168 -3.66 2.30 -30.49
C GLY A 168 -4.75 1.43 -29.88
N GLU A 169 -5.88 2.01 -29.50
CA GLU A 169 -7.06 1.28 -28.99
C GLU A 169 -7.72 0.44 -30.10
N GLU A 170 -7.70 0.91 -31.36
CA GLU A 170 -8.26 0.18 -32.49
C GLU A 170 -7.41 -1.04 -32.91
N PHE A 171 -6.12 -1.03 -32.59
CA PHE A 171 -5.25 -2.18 -32.86
C PHE A 171 -5.42 -3.35 -31.88
N ILE A 172 -6.13 -3.15 -30.78
CA ILE A 172 -6.31 -4.17 -29.73
C ILE A 172 -7.69 -4.86 -29.83
N HIS A 173 -8.63 -4.25 -30.54
CA HIS A 173 -9.94 -4.82 -30.86
C HIS A 173 -9.91 -5.54 -32.20
#